data_24b990db76a73292c26b5bbae0cb606c
#
_entry.id   24b990db76a73292c26b5bbae0cb606c
#
_cell.length_a   1.000
_cell.length_b   1.000
_cell.length_c   1.000
_cell.angle_alpha   90.00
_cell.angle_beta   90.00
_cell.angle_gamma   90.00
#
_symmetry.space_group_name_H-M   'P 1'
#
loop_
_entity.id
_entity.type
_entity.pdbx_description
1 polymer ?
#
loop_
_entity_poly.entity_id
_entity_poly.type
_entity_poly.pdbx_seq_one_letter_code
_entity_poly.pdbx_strand_id
1 'polypeptide(L)'
;MSGVERGVGQAPAAEFTQSADLVLLDVDVYRRSLHLIDCLTLAVGPGRILGVSGASGAGKTTLLRIMAGITHDYAGSVIRPEGRTAFVFQEPRLLPWLSARKNVGLTLAPDTAGKLFIAEEWLERVGLADAMDLYPAQMSGGMRQRVAIARAMATDPALLLVDEPFSALDKPLARALRDDLRAIVAQSDLVTVWVSHDPGELDAISSTRLHLDGPPGGWRID
;
A
#
# COMPACT_ATOMS: atom_id res chain seq x y z
N MET A 1 -41.13 -4.61 6.82
CA MET A 1 -40.23 -4.91 7.95
C MET A 1 -39.41 -6.11 7.50
N SER A 2 -38.24 -5.88 7.00
CA SER A 2 -37.37 -6.93 6.50
C SER A 2 -35.98 -6.64 7.10
N GLY A 3 -35.63 -7.39 8.13
CA GLY A 3 -34.37 -7.25 8.85
C GLY A 3 -33.23 -7.70 7.95
N VAL A 4 -32.34 -6.80 7.62
CA VAL A 4 -31.02 -7.13 7.06
C VAL A 4 -30.19 -7.61 8.23
N GLU A 5 -29.93 -8.90 8.28
CA GLU A 5 -28.96 -9.49 9.20
C GLU A 5 -27.58 -8.91 8.89
N ARG A 6 -27.05 -8.14 9.83
CA ARG A 6 -25.66 -7.65 9.81
C ARG A 6 -24.77 -8.84 10.12
N GLY A 7 -24.08 -9.34 9.11
CA GLY A 7 -23.05 -10.35 9.29
C GLY A 7 -21.87 -9.75 10.04
N VAL A 8 -21.87 -9.89 11.36
CA VAL A 8 -20.72 -9.59 12.20
C VAL A 8 -19.77 -10.78 12.08
N GLY A 9 -18.84 -10.71 11.16
CA GLY A 9 -17.66 -11.57 11.16
C GLY A 9 -16.71 -11.12 12.28
N GLN A 10 -17.06 -11.43 13.54
CA GLN A 10 -16.13 -11.29 14.65
C GLN A 10 -15.07 -12.38 14.53
N ALA A 11 -13.90 -12.05 14.01
CA ALA A 11 -12.71 -12.79 14.36
C ALA A 11 -12.38 -12.50 15.84
N PRO A 12 -12.07 -13.52 16.65
CA PRO A 12 -11.87 -13.35 18.10
C PRO A 12 -10.65 -12.46 18.35
N ALA A 13 -10.83 -11.40 19.10
CA ALA A 13 -9.81 -10.40 19.47
C ALA A 13 -8.61 -10.96 20.27
N ALA A 14 -8.58 -12.25 20.57
CA ALA A 14 -7.59 -12.88 21.46
C ALA A 14 -6.35 -13.47 20.76
N GLU A 15 -6.28 -13.45 19.42
CA GLU A 15 -5.15 -14.05 18.67
C GLU A 15 -4.23 -13.01 17.96
N PHE A 16 -4.50 -11.70 18.13
CA PHE A 16 -3.82 -10.65 17.38
C PHE A 16 -2.72 -9.97 18.20
N THR A 17 -1.65 -10.69 18.54
CA THR A 17 -0.53 -10.10 19.28
C THR A 17 0.81 -10.69 18.84
N GLN A 18 1.10 -10.65 17.54
CA GLN A 18 2.49 -10.71 17.10
C GLN A 18 2.91 -9.28 16.73
N SER A 19 4.10 -8.86 17.15
CA SER A 19 4.65 -7.51 16.89
C SER A 19 4.86 -7.20 15.39
N ALA A 20 4.52 -8.15 14.54
CA ALA A 20 4.67 -8.09 13.08
C ALA A 20 3.35 -7.82 12.32
N ASP A 21 2.21 -7.70 13.00
CA ASP A 21 0.91 -7.55 12.35
C ASP A 21 0.49 -6.08 12.20
N LEU A 22 -0.23 -5.77 11.11
CA LEU A 22 -1.05 -4.58 11.02
C LEU A 22 -2.42 -4.91 11.60
N VAL A 23 -2.80 -4.27 12.72
CA VAL A 23 -4.09 -4.52 13.40
C VAL A 23 -4.88 -3.22 13.50
N LEU A 24 -6.13 -3.26 13.09
CA LEU A 24 -7.13 -2.23 13.32
C LEU A 24 -8.16 -2.76 14.30
N LEU A 25 -8.48 -1.99 15.33
CA LEU A 25 -9.47 -2.32 16.35
C LEU A 25 -10.48 -1.19 16.46
N ASP A 26 -11.74 -1.50 16.12
CA ASP A 26 -12.88 -0.60 16.20
C ASP A 26 -12.61 0.77 15.58
N VAL A 27 -12.00 0.77 14.39
CA VAL A 27 -11.61 2.00 13.72
C VAL A 27 -12.82 2.66 13.08
N ASP A 28 -13.15 3.86 13.59
CA ASP A 28 -14.19 4.75 13.07
C ASP A 28 -13.57 5.93 12.36
N VAL A 29 -14.04 6.22 11.14
CA VAL A 29 -13.53 7.33 10.34
C VAL A 29 -14.65 8.25 9.91
N TYR A 30 -14.53 9.52 10.28
CA TYR A 30 -15.41 10.58 9.87
C TYR A 30 -14.68 11.60 9.01
N ARG A 31 -15.34 12.13 7.99
CA ARG A 31 -14.86 13.25 7.22
C ARG A 31 -15.94 14.30 7.14
N ARG A 32 -15.77 15.41 7.87
CA ARG A 32 -16.84 16.38 8.13
C ARG A 32 -18.04 15.67 8.78
N SER A 33 -19.21 15.67 8.15
CA SER A 33 -20.43 14.98 8.63
C SER A 33 -20.64 13.58 8.04
N LEU A 34 -19.72 13.10 7.19
CA LEU A 34 -19.84 11.79 6.55
C LEU A 34 -19.11 10.73 7.37
N HIS A 35 -19.80 9.66 7.74
CA HIS A 35 -19.23 8.46 8.32
C HIS A 35 -18.69 7.59 7.19
N LEU A 36 -17.38 7.47 7.06
CA LEU A 36 -16.71 6.77 5.97
C LEU A 36 -16.47 5.29 6.29
N ILE A 37 -16.13 4.99 7.54
CA ILE A 37 -15.81 3.63 8.02
C ILE A 37 -16.39 3.51 9.42
N ASP A 38 -17.18 2.45 9.67
CA ASP A 38 -17.87 2.18 10.91
C ASP A 38 -17.26 0.94 11.59
N CYS A 39 -16.65 1.13 12.77
CA CYS A 39 -16.13 0.06 13.65
C CYS A 39 -15.31 -1.02 12.91
N LEU A 40 -14.36 -0.63 12.06
CA LEU A 40 -13.53 -1.57 11.29
C LEU A 40 -12.54 -2.29 12.21
N THR A 41 -12.68 -3.62 12.31
CA THR A 41 -11.73 -4.49 13.02
C THR A 41 -11.18 -5.52 12.03
N LEU A 42 -9.86 -5.53 11.84
CA LEU A 42 -9.15 -6.50 11.00
C LEU A 42 -7.68 -6.63 11.42
N ALA A 43 -7.06 -7.73 11.01
CA ALA A 43 -5.61 -7.92 11.11
C ALA A 43 -5.04 -8.48 9.82
N VAL A 44 -3.80 -8.06 9.51
CA VAL A 44 -3.02 -8.52 8.35
C VAL A 44 -1.64 -8.90 8.83
N GLY A 45 -1.30 -10.18 8.74
CA GLY A 45 -0.01 -10.71 9.14
C GLY A 45 1.09 -10.58 8.08
N PRO A 46 2.33 -10.95 8.46
CA PRO A 46 3.48 -10.96 7.55
C PRO A 46 3.26 -11.82 6.31
N GLY A 47 3.80 -11.38 5.19
CA GLY A 47 3.66 -12.06 3.90
C GLY A 47 2.25 -12.07 3.33
N ARG A 48 1.30 -11.34 3.95
CA ARG A 48 -0.08 -11.24 3.48
C ARG A 48 -0.35 -9.91 2.78
N ILE A 49 -1.23 -9.99 1.79
CA ILE A 49 -1.70 -8.82 1.02
C ILE A 49 -3.18 -8.61 1.30
N LEU A 50 -3.53 -7.50 1.93
CA LEU A 50 -4.90 -7.01 2.04
C LEU A 50 -5.24 -6.21 0.79
N GLY A 51 -6.16 -6.70 -0.01
CA GLY A 51 -6.76 -5.94 -1.11
C GLY A 51 -7.85 -5.00 -0.58
N VAL A 52 -7.83 -3.73 -0.97
CA VAL A 52 -8.85 -2.76 -0.58
C VAL A 52 -9.55 -2.22 -1.83
N SER A 53 -10.85 -2.38 -1.88
CA SER A 53 -11.72 -1.89 -2.95
C SER A 53 -12.81 -0.94 -2.43
N GLY A 54 -13.54 -0.33 -3.33
CA GLY A 54 -14.65 0.56 -3.02
C GLY A 54 -14.76 1.71 -4.00
N ALA A 55 -15.90 2.39 -4.01
CA ALA A 55 -16.16 3.52 -4.88
C ALA A 55 -15.21 4.70 -4.61
N SER A 56 -15.14 5.65 -5.55
CA SER A 56 -14.44 6.92 -5.31
C SER A 56 -15.09 7.64 -4.11
N GLY A 57 -14.27 8.13 -3.20
CA GLY A 57 -14.76 8.76 -1.97
C GLY A 57 -15.15 7.81 -0.83
N ALA A 58 -15.08 6.49 -1.00
CA ALA A 58 -15.40 5.51 0.04
C ALA A 58 -14.42 5.50 1.24
N GLY A 59 -13.33 6.24 1.18
CA GLY A 59 -12.38 6.33 2.30
C GLY A 59 -11.08 5.55 2.11
N LYS A 60 -10.84 4.88 0.97
CA LYS A 60 -9.65 4.04 0.72
C LYS A 60 -8.32 4.76 1.03
N THR A 61 -8.08 5.91 0.41
CA THR A 61 -6.86 6.70 0.66
C THR A 61 -6.79 7.23 2.10
N THR A 62 -7.92 7.53 2.73
CA THR A 62 -7.98 7.92 4.14
C THR A 62 -7.55 6.76 5.03
N LEU A 63 -8.07 5.56 4.77
CA LEU A 63 -7.68 4.34 5.49
C LEU A 63 -6.18 4.06 5.34
N LEU A 64 -5.62 4.17 4.13
CA LEU A 64 -4.18 4.02 3.93
C LEU A 64 -3.36 5.04 4.74
N ARG A 65 -3.81 6.31 4.80
CA ARG A 65 -3.13 7.35 5.60
C ARG A 65 -3.20 7.08 7.10
N ILE A 66 -4.31 6.51 7.57
CA ILE A 66 -4.47 6.06 8.97
C ILE A 66 -3.49 4.91 9.23
N MET A 67 -3.45 3.89 8.38
CA MET A 67 -2.52 2.77 8.49
C MET A 67 -1.06 3.22 8.43
N ALA A 68 -0.75 4.26 7.65
CA ALA A 68 0.58 4.87 7.57
C ALA A 68 0.96 5.73 8.79
N GLY A 69 0.02 6.04 9.68
CA GLY A 69 0.25 6.99 10.77
C GLY A 69 0.37 8.45 10.33
N ILE A 70 -0.08 8.78 9.11
CA ILE A 70 -0.03 10.16 8.57
C ILE A 70 -1.19 11.01 9.12
N THR A 71 -2.33 10.39 9.43
CA THR A 71 -3.47 11.05 10.06
C THR A 71 -3.91 10.30 11.30
N HIS A 72 -4.38 11.05 12.30
CA HIS A 72 -4.91 10.55 13.56
C HIS A 72 -6.39 10.95 13.75
N ASP A 73 -7.04 11.38 12.67
CA ASP A 73 -8.45 11.78 12.66
C ASP A 73 -9.35 10.52 12.50
N TYR A 74 -9.35 9.69 13.54
CA TYR A 74 -10.16 8.47 13.67
C TYR A 74 -10.34 8.12 15.16
N ALA A 75 -11.38 7.34 15.48
CA ALA A 75 -11.51 6.66 16.77
C ALA A 75 -11.04 5.21 16.64
N GLY A 76 -10.83 4.53 17.78
CA GLY A 76 -10.30 3.17 17.82
C GLY A 76 -8.78 3.12 17.91
N SER A 77 -8.18 2.00 17.52
CA SER A 77 -6.74 1.77 17.62
C SER A 77 -6.16 1.16 16.35
N VAL A 78 -4.93 1.58 16.01
CA VAL A 78 -4.15 1.00 14.91
C VAL A 78 -2.77 0.63 15.40
N ILE A 79 -2.49 -0.67 15.40
CA ILE A 79 -1.17 -1.23 15.72
C ILE A 79 -0.48 -1.51 14.39
N ARG A 80 0.77 -1.13 14.26
CA ARG A 80 1.57 -1.29 13.05
C ARG A 80 2.71 -2.25 13.31
N PRO A 81 3.15 -3.03 12.29
CA PRO A 81 4.36 -3.82 12.43
C PRO A 81 5.54 -2.91 12.78
N GLU A 82 6.44 -3.43 13.62
CA GLU A 82 7.67 -2.71 13.96
C GLU A 82 8.55 -2.54 12.73
N GLY A 83 9.03 -1.33 12.48
CA GLY A 83 9.88 -1.01 11.36
C GLY A 83 9.38 0.17 10.53
N ARG A 84 9.81 0.23 9.28
CA ARG A 84 9.47 1.33 8.38
C ARG A 84 8.18 1.06 7.64
N THR A 85 7.41 2.13 7.39
CA THR A 85 6.27 2.10 6.48
C THR A 85 6.66 2.76 5.16
N ALA A 86 6.48 2.05 4.06
CA ALA A 86 6.69 2.58 2.72
C ALA A 86 5.34 2.79 2.01
N PHE A 87 5.33 3.75 1.09
CA PHE A 87 4.13 4.12 0.34
C PHE A 87 4.45 4.20 -1.16
N VAL A 88 3.69 3.47 -1.97
CA VAL A 88 3.68 3.58 -3.43
C VAL A 88 2.40 4.31 -3.82
N PHE A 89 2.54 5.54 -4.30
CA PHE A 89 1.43 6.39 -4.69
C PHE A 89 1.00 6.14 -6.13
N GLN A 90 -0.22 6.50 -6.45
CA GLN A 90 -0.75 6.53 -7.82
C GLN A 90 0.13 7.36 -8.75
N GLU A 91 0.55 8.56 -8.30
CA GLU A 91 1.57 9.34 -8.96
C GLU A 91 2.94 9.01 -8.37
N PRO A 92 3.98 8.74 -9.18
CA PRO A 92 5.31 8.33 -8.70
C PRO A 92 5.99 9.31 -7.75
N ARG A 93 5.63 10.61 -7.81
CA ARG A 93 6.17 11.70 -6.95
C ARG A 93 7.70 11.68 -6.89
N LEU A 94 8.34 11.51 -8.03
CA LEU A 94 9.79 11.60 -8.14
C LEU A 94 10.23 13.06 -8.13
N LEU A 95 11.37 13.32 -7.50
CA LEU A 95 11.98 14.66 -7.55
C LEU A 95 12.57 14.88 -8.96
N PRO A 96 12.07 15.88 -9.73
CA PRO A 96 12.39 16.02 -11.14
C PRO A 96 13.86 16.40 -11.40
N TRP A 97 14.55 16.96 -10.40
CA TRP A 97 15.97 17.35 -10.46
C TRP A 97 16.93 16.25 -9.97
N LEU A 98 16.43 15.07 -9.62
CA LEU A 98 17.24 13.92 -9.22
C LEU A 98 17.11 12.80 -10.25
N SER A 99 18.22 12.10 -10.53
CA SER A 99 18.19 10.87 -11.33
C SER A 99 17.43 9.74 -10.62
N ALA A 100 17.15 8.63 -11.32
CA ALA A 100 16.51 7.45 -10.74
C ALA A 100 17.23 6.99 -9.46
N ARG A 101 18.55 6.76 -9.58
CA ARG A 101 19.41 6.34 -8.47
C ARG A 101 19.30 7.27 -7.25
N LYS A 102 19.35 8.56 -7.49
CA LYS A 102 19.25 9.57 -6.43
C LYS A 102 17.83 9.64 -5.83
N ASN A 103 16.79 9.42 -6.64
CA ASN A 103 15.40 9.34 -6.14
C ASN A 103 15.21 8.15 -5.20
N VAL A 104 15.79 6.99 -5.52
CA VAL A 104 15.75 5.81 -4.63
C VAL A 104 16.60 6.06 -3.39
N GLY A 105 17.84 6.51 -3.55
CA GLY A 105 18.76 6.76 -2.42
C GLY A 105 18.30 7.85 -1.45
N LEU A 106 17.34 8.71 -1.85
CA LEU A 106 16.83 9.79 -1.01
C LEU A 106 16.14 9.29 0.27
N THR A 107 15.48 8.13 0.20
CA THR A 107 14.72 7.56 1.32
C THR A 107 15.60 6.80 2.31
N LEU A 108 16.84 6.54 1.96
CA LEU A 108 17.81 5.92 2.83
C LEU A 108 18.43 6.98 3.77
N ALA A 109 18.71 6.58 5.02
CA ALA A 109 19.33 7.49 5.98
C ALA A 109 20.66 8.03 5.41
N PRO A 110 21.05 9.27 5.74
CA PRO A 110 22.26 9.91 5.21
C PRO A 110 23.55 9.12 5.50
N ASP A 111 23.58 8.44 6.63
CA ASP A 111 24.67 7.61 7.13
C ASP A 111 24.61 6.15 6.69
N THR A 112 23.61 5.77 5.88
CA THR A 112 23.52 4.41 5.34
C THR A 112 24.71 4.13 4.45
N ALA A 113 25.58 3.23 4.91
CA ALA A 113 26.73 2.79 4.13
C ALA A 113 26.27 2.15 2.81
N GLY A 114 26.87 2.57 1.70
CA GLY A 114 26.53 2.00 0.41
C GLY A 114 25.12 2.35 -0.11
N LYS A 115 24.49 3.42 0.35
CA LYS A 115 23.11 3.77 -0.07
C LYS A 115 22.90 3.86 -1.58
N LEU A 116 23.91 4.27 -2.34
CA LEU A 116 23.83 4.26 -3.79
C LEU A 116 23.87 2.86 -4.36
N PHE A 117 24.61 1.95 -3.75
CA PHE A 117 24.65 0.55 -4.10
C PHE A 117 23.29 -0.12 -3.85
N ILE A 118 22.67 0.14 -2.69
CA ILE A 118 21.31 -0.33 -2.39
C ILE A 118 20.31 0.21 -3.43
N ALA A 119 20.44 1.47 -3.80
CA ALA A 119 19.58 2.06 -4.82
C ALA A 119 19.77 1.41 -6.21
N GLU A 120 21.01 1.10 -6.58
CA GLU A 120 21.35 0.40 -7.81
C GLU A 120 20.78 -1.02 -7.83
N GLU A 121 20.97 -1.79 -6.78
CA GLU A 121 20.39 -3.15 -6.66
C GLU A 121 18.88 -3.13 -6.85
N TRP A 122 18.17 -2.19 -6.21
CA TRP A 122 16.72 -2.09 -6.38
C TRP A 122 16.30 -1.65 -7.78
N LEU A 123 17.07 -0.76 -8.43
CA LEU A 123 16.81 -0.39 -9.81
C LEU A 123 17.05 -1.57 -10.78
N GLU A 124 18.05 -2.39 -10.54
CA GLU A 124 18.26 -3.64 -11.28
C GLU A 124 17.10 -4.61 -11.11
N ARG A 125 16.65 -4.84 -9.87
CA ARG A 125 15.51 -5.72 -9.55
C ARG A 125 14.21 -5.30 -10.24
N VAL A 126 13.99 -4.01 -10.43
CA VAL A 126 12.83 -3.50 -11.17
C VAL A 126 13.08 -3.31 -12.68
N GLY A 127 14.20 -3.84 -13.20
CA GLY A 127 14.53 -3.83 -14.62
C GLY A 127 14.91 -2.45 -15.17
N LEU A 128 15.61 -1.63 -14.38
CA LEU A 128 16.07 -0.28 -14.75
C LEU A 128 17.59 -0.11 -14.64
N ALA A 129 18.37 -1.18 -14.83
CA ALA A 129 19.83 -1.15 -14.80
C ALA A 129 20.41 -0.07 -15.75
N ASP A 130 19.89 0.02 -16.97
CA ASP A 130 20.37 0.97 -17.99
C ASP A 130 19.79 2.39 -17.84
N ALA A 131 18.92 2.62 -16.83
CA ALA A 131 18.20 3.87 -16.66
C ALA A 131 18.51 4.61 -15.35
N MET A 132 19.52 4.16 -14.61
CA MET A 132 19.83 4.66 -13.26
C MET A 132 20.14 6.15 -13.20
N ASP A 133 20.74 6.69 -14.25
CA ASP A 133 21.14 8.10 -14.34
C ASP A 133 20.12 8.99 -15.06
N LEU A 134 19.03 8.41 -15.59
CA LEU A 134 17.96 9.17 -16.21
C LEU A 134 17.20 10.01 -15.19
N TYR A 135 16.77 11.19 -15.61
CA TYR A 135 15.88 12.07 -14.87
C TYR A 135 14.41 11.76 -15.19
N PRO A 136 13.46 12.08 -14.31
CA PRO A 136 12.03 11.78 -14.52
C PRO A 136 11.46 12.26 -15.86
N ALA A 137 11.94 13.40 -16.38
CA ALA A 137 11.53 13.92 -17.69
C ALA A 137 11.97 13.04 -18.88
N GLN A 138 12.98 12.20 -18.70
CA GLN A 138 13.52 11.30 -19.72
C GLN A 138 12.90 9.89 -19.66
N MET A 139 12.02 9.64 -18.66
CA MET A 139 11.44 8.32 -18.37
C MET A 139 10.02 8.20 -18.90
N SER A 140 9.63 7.00 -19.32
CA SER A 140 8.24 6.65 -19.55
C SER A 140 7.45 6.62 -18.22
N GLY A 141 6.11 6.61 -18.29
CA GLY A 141 5.25 6.48 -17.10
C GLY A 141 5.58 5.21 -16.30
N GLY A 142 5.74 4.08 -16.98
CA GLY A 142 6.10 2.80 -16.34
C GLY A 142 7.48 2.83 -15.68
N MET A 143 8.48 3.45 -16.33
CA MET A 143 9.81 3.61 -15.73
C MET A 143 9.74 4.44 -14.44
N ARG A 144 9.01 5.55 -14.45
CA ARG A 144 8.81 6.36 -13.23
C ARG A 144 8.15 5.58 -12.11
N GLN A 145 7.16 4.73 -12.46
CA GLN A 145 6.49 3.90 -11.47
C GLN A 145 7.43 2.83 -10.89
N ARG A 146 8.26 2.20 -11.73
CA ARG A 146 9.29 1.26 -11.26
C ARG A 146 10.31 1.93 -10.33
N VAL A 147 10.72 3.16 -10.61
CA VAL A 147 11.59 3.93 -9.68
C VAL A 147 10.88 4.19 -8.35
N ALA A 148 9.57 4.49 -8.35
CA ALA A 148 8.80 4.69 -7.11
C ALA A 148 8.69 3.39 -6.29
N ILE A 149 8.54 2.24 -6.94
CA ILE A 149 8.57 0.91 -6.29
C ILE A 149 9.96 0.64 -5.71
N ALA A 150 11.02 0.81 -6.49
CA ALA A 150 12.40 0.64 -6.02
C ALA A 150 12.69 1.53 -4.80
N ARG A 151 12.25 2.79 -4.84
CA ARG A 151 12.38 3.74 -3.73
C ARG A 151 11.66 3.28 -2.46
N ALA A 152 10.46 2.74 -2.59
CA ALA A 152 9.70 2.22 -1.46
C ALA A 152 10.41 0.99 -0.86
N MET A 153 10.77 0.04 -1.68
CA MET A 153 11.38 -1.23 -1.25
C MET A 153 12.81 -1.08 -0.72
N ALA A 154 13.59 -0.11 -1.21
CA ALA A 154 14.95 0.16 -0.74
C ALA A 154 14.98 0.54 0.76
N THR A 155 13.88 0.97 1.34
CA THR A 155 13.80 1.30 2.76
C THR A 155 13.71 0.08 3.66
N ASP A 156 13.63 -1.14 3.11
CA ASP A 156 13.37 -2.37 3.84
C ASP A 156 12.14 -2.24 4.77
N PRO A 157 10.95 -2.04 4.19
CA PRO A 157 9.76 -1.73 4.97
C PRO A 157 9.18 -2.98 5.65
N ALA A 158 8.59 -2.81 6.84
CA ALA A 158 7.73 -3.82 7.47
C ALA A 158 6.27 -3.70 6.97
N LEU A 159 5.86 -2.51 6.53
CA LEU A 159 4.53 -2.23 5.97
C LEU A 159 4.64 -1.52 4.63
N LEU A 160 4.03 -2.10 3.59
CA LEU A 160 3.91 -1.49 2.27
C LEU A 160 2.46 -1.10 1.99
N LEU A 161 2.24 0.17 1.71
CA LEU A 161 0.94 0.72 1.33
C LEU A 161 0.98 1.12 -0.14
N VAL A 162 0.03 0.59 -0.91
CA VAL A 162 -0.02 0.76 -2.37
C VAL A 162 -1.37 1.36 -2.76
N ASP A 163 -1.36 2.58 -3.30
CA ASP A 163 -2.57 3.34 -3.65
C ASP A 163 -2.70 3.47 -5.17
N GLU A 164 -3.46 2.57 -5.80
CA GLU A 164 -3.77 2.54 -7.25
C GLU A 164 -2.56 2.82 -8.18
N PRO A 165 -1.42 2.13 -8.01
CA PRO A 165 -0.15 2.55 -8.59
C PRO A 165 -0.10 2.47 -10.11
N PHE A 166 -0.99 1.72 -10.73
CA PHE A 166 -0.97 1.43 -12.17
C PHE A 166 -2.18 1.96 -12.94
N SER A 167 -3.07 2.72 -12.28
CA SER A 167 -4.32 3.20 -12.85
C SER A 167 -4.15 4.13 -14.08
N ALA A 168 -3.00 4.81 -14.19
CA ALA A 168 -2.66 5.70 -15.30
C ALA A 168 -1.90 5.01 -16.44
N LEU A 169 -1.65 3.69 -16.35
CA LEU A 169 -0.90 2.92 -17.34
C LEU A 169 -1.83 2.10 -18.24
N ASP A 170 -1.33 1.75 -19.42
CA ASP A 170 -2.03 0.79 -20.27
C ASP A 170 -2.08 -0.61 -19.63
N LYS A 171 -3.12 -1.38 -19.96
CA LYS A 171 -3.39 -2.68 -19.31
C LYS A 171 -2.24 -3.69 -19.38
N PRO A 172 -1.52 -3.89 -20.52
CA PRO A 172 -0.40 -4.82 -20.57
C PRO A 172 0.73 -4.43 -19.64
N LEU A 173 1.11 -3.15 -19.61
CA LEU A 173 2.17 -2.63 -18.74
C LEU A 173 1.75 -2.68 -17.27
N ALA A 174 0.51 -2.30 -16.95
CA ALA A 174 -0.03 -2.40 -15.59
C ALA A 174 0.05 -3.83 -15.04
N ARG A 175 -0.31 -4.84 -15.88
CA ARG A 175 -0.19 -6.25 -15.49
C ARG A 175 1.25 -6.67 -15.21
N ALA A 176 2.17 -6.34 -16.11
CA ALA A 176 3.58 -6.68 -15.94
C ALA A 176 4.16 -6.09 -14.64
N LEU A 177 3.90 -4.80 -14.38
CA LEU A 177 4.38 -4.11 -13.18
C LEU A 177 3.75 -4.65 -11.89
N ARG A 178 2.47 -5.01 -11.94
CA ARG A 178 1.77 -5.67 -10.83
C ARG A 178 2.41 -7.01 -10.50
N ASP A 179 2.65 -7.83 -11.54
CA ASP A 179 3.22 -9.16 -11.36
C ASP A 179 4.67 -9.08 -10.84
N ASP A 180 5.45 -8.09 -11.31
CA ASP A 180 6.78 -7.78 -10.79
C ASP A 180 6.72 -7.41 -9.29
N LEU A 181 5.82 -6.47 -8.91
CA LEU A 181 5.70 -6.04 -7.51
C LEU A 181 5.19 -7.19 -6.61
N ARG A 182 4.23 -7.97 -7.10
CA ARG A 182 3.76 -9.17 -6.40
C ARG A 182 4.89 -10.17 -6.14
N ALA A 183 5.74 -10.42 -7.15
CA ALA A 183 6.87 -11.33 -7.00
C ALA A 183 7.87 -10.83 -5.94
N ILE A 184 8.11 -9.52 -5.87
CA ILE A 184 8.96 -8.89 -4.85
C ILE A 184 8.33 -9.08 -3.45
N VAL A 185 7.04 -8.78 -3.29
CA VAL A 185 6.32 -8.91 -2.01
C VAL A 185 6.27 -10.36 -1.54
N ALA A 186 6.05 -11.32 -2.43
CA ALA A 186 5.96 -12.74 -2.10
C ALA A 186 7.27 -13.34 -1.56
N GLN A 187 8.40 -12.67 -1.76
CA GLN A 187 9.71 -13.10 -1.26
C GLN A 187 10.09 -12.44 0.09
N SER A 188 9.18 -11.71 0.70
CA SER A 188 9.41 -10.96 1.94
C SER A 188 8.29 -11.23 2.95
N ASP A 189 8.60 -11.08 4.24
CA ASP A 189 7.61 -11.12 5.33
C ASP A 189 6.84 -9.79 5.48
N LEU A 190 6.74 -9.05 4.40
CA LEU A 190 6.16 -7.72 4.32
C LEU A 190 4.64 -7.76 4.47
N VAL A 191 4.09 -6.98 5.39
CA VAL A 191 2.65 -6.71 5.42
C VAL A 191 2.32 -5.73 4.30
N THR A 192 1.37 -6.08 3.44
CA THR A 192 1.02 -5.24 2.30
C THR A 192 -0.47 -4.90 2.29
N VAL A 193 -0.79 -3.62 2.06
CA VAL A 193 -2.15 -3.16 1.79
C VAL A 193 -2.19 -2.57 0.38
N TRP A 194 -3.04 -3.12 -0.47
CA TRP A 194 -3.12 -2.76 -1.89
C TRP A 194 -4.50 -2.25 -2.25
N VAL A 195 -4.59 -0.99 -2.61
CA VAL A 195 -5.81 -0.36 -3.10
C VAL A 195 -5.88 -0.46 -4.61
N SER A 196 -6.99 -0.96 -5.14
CA SER A 196 -7.31 -0.94 -6.56
C SER A 196 -8.82 -0.79 -6.77
N HIS A 197 -9.19 -0.19 -7.90
CA HIS A 197 -10.57 -0.16 -8.39
C HIS A 197 -10.88 -1.30 -9.37
N ASP A 198 -9.87 -2.08 -9.78
CA ASP A 198 -10.03 -3.26 -10.64
C ASP A 198 -10.14 -4.53 -9.78
N PRO A 199 -11.34 -5.16 -9.70
CA PRO A 199 -11.52 -6.39 -8.93
C PRO A 199 -10.61 -7.53 -9.41
N GLY A 200 -10.38 -7.65 -10.72
CA GLY A 200 -9.52 -8.69 -11.28
C GLY A 200 -8.04 -8.51 -10.90
N GLU A 201 -7.63 -7.29 -10.61
CA GLU A 201 -6.31 -7.02 -10.04
C GLU A 201 -6.22 -7.57 -8.61
N LEU A 202 -7.19 -7.24 -7.77
CA LEU A 202 -7.22 -7.69 -6.38
C LEU A 202 -7.37 -9.21 -6.27
N ASP A 203 -8.17 -9.84 -7.13
CA ASP A 203 -8.33 -11.31 -7.19
C ASP A 203 -6.99 -12.02 -7.44
N ALA A 204 -6.12 -11.40 -8.20
CA ALA A 204 -4.84 -11.99 -8.56
C ALA A 204 -3.77 -11.88 -7.47
N ILE A 205 -3.89 -10.91 -6.55
CA ILE A 205 -2.80 -10.58 -5.61
C ILE A 205 -3.14 -10.71 -4.14
N SER A 206 -4.40 -10.46 -3.73
CA SER A 206 -4.77 -10.39 -2.32
C SER A 206 -5.08 -11.75 -1.72
N SER A 207 -4.70 -11.93 -0.46
CA SER A 207 -5.08 -13.07 0.37
C SER A 207 -6.40 -12.84 1.10
N THR A 208 -6.79 -11.60 1.28
CA THR A 208 -8.02 -11.14 1.94
C THR A 208 -8.44 -9.83 1.28
N ARG A 209 -9.73 -9.61 1.13
CA ARG A 209 -10.26 -8.37 0.52
C ARG A 209 -11.18 -7.63 1.46
N LEU A 210 -10.92 -6.34 1.59
CA LEU A 210 -11.77 -5.38 2.25
C LEU A 210 -12.48 -4.54 1.19
N HIS A 211 -13.79 -4.56 1.18
CA HIS A 211 -14.59 -3.64 0.38
C HIS A 211 -15.18 -2.55 1.25
N LEU A 212 -14.95 -1.29 0.89
CA LEU A 212 -15.55 -0.12 1.54
C LEU A 212 -16.75 0.34 0.73
N ASP A 213 -17.93 0.31 1.34
CA ASP A 213 -19.17 0.77 0.70
C ASP A 213 -19.26 2.31 0.66
N GLY A 214 -18.49 3.00 1.54
CA GLY A 214 -18.55 4.43 1.75
C GLY A 214 -19.70 4.83 2.68
N PRO A 215 -20.08 6.14 2.75
CA PRO A 215 -21.12 6.57 3.66
C PRO A 215 -22.44 5.79 3.48
N PRO A 216 -23.03 5.29 4.58
CA PRO A 216 -22.81 5.58 5.99
C PRO A 216 -21.76 4.70 6.71
N GLY A 217 -20.70 4.29 6.07
CA GLY A 217 -19.56 3.66 6.72
C GLY A 217 -19.49 2.12 6.61
N GLY A 218 -20.33 1.51 5.78
CA GLY A 218 -20.35 0.05 5.58
C GLY A 218 -19.06 -0.50 4.98
N TRP A 219 -18.74 -1.73 5.37
CA TRP A 219 -17.63 -2.50 4.81
C TRP A 219 -17.90 -4.00 4.91
N ARG A 220 -17.18 -4.79 4.11
CA ARG A 220 -17.19 -6.26 4.15
C ARG A 220 -15.81 -6.81 3.85
N ILE A 221 -15.55 -7.99 4.40
CA ILE A 221 -14.32 -8.77 4.16
C ILE A 221 -14.71 -10.06 3.44
N ASP A 222 -13.97 -10.38 2.35
CA ASP A 222 -14.10 -11.59 1.54
C ASP A 222 -12.79 -12.41 1.56
#